data_54967e5006b0f2305c8d73625a1be508
#
_entry.id   54967e5006b0f2305c8d73625a1be508
#
_cell.length_a   1.000
_cell.length_b   1.000
_cell.length_c   1.000
_cell.angle_alpha   90.00
_cell.angle_beta   90.00
_cell.angle_gamma   90.00
#
_symmetry.space_group_name_H-M   'P 1'
#
loop_
_entity.id
_entity.type
_entity.pdbx_description
1 polymer ?
#
loop_
_entity_poly.entity_id
_entity_poly.type
_entity_poly.pdbx_seq_one_letter_code
_entity_poly.pdbx_strand_id
1 'polypeptide(L)'
;MSDKIIENNQVTIMGEIVSDFTFSHEVFGEGFYMVEVKVKRLSNSEDRIPLMISERLIDVTRDYTGEYIMVNGQFRSYNRHEEQKNRLVLSVFVRELEFIDEELDGAKTNHILLEGYICKKPIYRKTPLGREIADLLLAVNRPYGKSDYIPCICWGRNARYASGFEVGEHVQLLGR
;
A
#
# COMPACT_ATOMS: atom_id res chain seq x y z
N MET A 1 -16.25 5.62 -26.10
CA MET A 1 -16.39 4.92 -24.82
C MET A 1 -15.21 5.28 -23.95
N SER A 2 -15.45 6.03 -22.92
CA SER A 2 -14.43 6.20 -21.88
C SER A 2 -14.30 4.87 -21.14
N ASP A 3 -13.15 4.25 -21.23
CA ASP A 3 -12.81 3.18 -20.31
C ASP A 3 -12.93 3.76 -18.90
N LYS A 4 -13.97 3.36 -18.19
CA LYS A 4 -14.08 3.67 -16.77
C LYS A 4 -12.86 3.01 -16.11
N ILE A 5 -11.86 3.80 -15.83
CA ILE A 5 -10.80 3.39 -14.93
C ILE A 5 -11.50 3.09 -13.61
N ILE A 6 -11.56 1.81 -13.27
CA ILE A 6 -12.12 1.40 -11.97
C ILE A 6 -11.10 1.82 -10.93
N GLU A 7 -11.35 2.96 -10.30
CA GLU A 7 -10.49 3.49 -9.25
C GLU A 7 -10.78 2.80 -7.91
N ASN A 8 -10.47 1.52 -7.84
CA ASN A 8 -10.69 0.70 -6.64
C ASN A 8 -9.47 0.63 -5.72
N ASN A 9 -8.39 1.31 -6.09
CA ASN A 9 -7.12 1.23 -5.39
C ASN A 9 -6.36 2.53 -5.60
N GLN A 10 -6.39 3.40 -4.60
CA GLN A 10 -5.75 4.71 -4.67
C GLN A 10 -4.92 4.92 -3.42
N VAL A 11 -3.64 5.19 -3.61
CA VAL A 11 -2.70 5.43 -2.52
C VAL A 11 -1.99 6.75 -2.77
N THR A 12 -2.01 7.62 -1.78
CA THR A 12 -1.20 8.84 -1.76
C THR A 12 -0.29 8.79 -0.55
N ILE A 13 1.02 8.87 -0.78
CA ILE A 13 2.03 8.82 0.27
C ILE A 13 2.98 9.98 0.10
N MET A 14 3.34 10.61 1.22
CA MET A 14 4.35 11.64 1.31
C MET A 14 5.38 11.20 2.33
N GLY A 15 6.66 11.24 1.96
CA GLY A 15 7.70 10.80 2.86
C GLY A 15 9.10 11.11 2.38
N GLU A 16 10.06 10.80 3.21
CA GLU A 16 11.48 10.95 2.97
C GLU A 16 12.06 9.67 2.38
N ILE A 17 12.81 9.79 1.29
CA ILE A 17 13.53 8.66 0.72
C ILE A 17 14.64 8.27 1.68
N VAL A 18 14.68 6.99 2.08
CA VAL A 18 15.63 6.48 3.08
C VAL A 18 16.44 5.28 2.59
N SER A 19 16.35 4.93 1.34
CA SER A 19 17.13 3.84 0.74
C SER A 19 17.62 4.17 -0.66
N ASP A 20 18.55 3.37 -1.15
CA ASP A 20 18.94 3.35 -2.56
C ASP A 20 17.88 2.61 -3.38
N PHE A 21 17.95 2.79 -4.70
CA PHE A 21 17.12 2.02 -5.62
C PHE A 21 17.69 0.63 -5.82
N THR A 22 16.83 -0.38 -5.67
CA THR A 22 17.18 -1.78 -5.92
C THR A 22 16.39 -2.29 -7.11
N PHE A 23 17.07 -2.80 -8.13
CA PHE A 23 16.40 -3.37 -9.30
C PHE A 23 15.47 -4.52 -8.89
N SER A 24 14.25 -4.49 -9.38
CA SER A 24 13.25 -5.52 -9.11
C SER A 24 13.01 -6.41 -10.32
N HIS A 25 12.54 -5.84 -11.40
CA HIS A 25 12.19 -6.58 -12.61
C HIS A 25 12.10 -5.63 -13.82
N GLU A 26 11.95 -6.23 -14.97
CA GLU A 26 11.80 -5.52 -16.24
C GLU A 26 10.54 -6.03 -16.96
N VAL A 27 9.79 -5.10 -17.53
CA VAL A 27 8.62 -5.41 -18.38
C VAL A 27 8.77 -4.65 -19.68
N PHE A 28 8.86 -5.38 -20.79
CA PHE A 28 9.02 -4.81 -22.14
C PHE A 28 10.14 -3.75 -22.24
N GLY A 29 11.29 -4.03 -21.64
CA GLY A 29 12.44 -3.13 -21.67
C GLY A 29 12.38 -1.98 -20.64
N GLU A 30 11.32 -1.86 -19.85
CA GLU A 30 11.18 -0.87 -18.79
C GLU A 30 11.56 -1.48 -17.44
N GLY A 31 12.58 -0.90 -16.80
CA GLY A 31 13.05 -1.36 -15.49
C GLY A 31 12.23 -0.79 -14.34
N PHE A 32 11.92 -1.64 -13.37
CA PHE A 32 11.24 -1.27 -12.13
C PHE A 32 12.15 -1.48 -10.94
N TYR A 33 12.16 -0.51 -10.05
CA TYR A 33 13.06 -0.46 -8.90
C TYR A 33 12.28 -0.27 -7.61
N MET A 34 12.80 -0.89 -6.54
CA MET A 34 12.29 -0.70 -5.19
C MET A 34 13.08 0.38 -4.47
N VAL A 35 12.37 1.24 -3.76
CA VAL A 35 12.93 2.23 -2.86
C VAL A 35 12.03 2.35 -1.63
N GLU A 36 12.61 2.63 -0.47
CA GLU A 36 11.83 2.82 0.76
C GLU A 36 11.67 4.30 1.08
N VAL A 37 10.49 4.67 1.51
CA VAL A 37 10.20 5.98 2.09
C VAL A 37 9.80 5.86 3.54
N LYS A 38 10.21 6.83 4.34
CA LYS A 38 9.84 6.98 5.72
C LYS A 38 8.66 7.92 5.80
N VAL A 39 7.54 7.44 6.33
CA VAL A 39 6.27 8.16 6.40
C VAL A 39 5.91 8.39 7.86
N LYS A 40 5.68 9.66 8.22
CA LYS A 40 5.29 10.01 9.57
C LYS A 40 3.82 9.73 9.82
N ARG A 41 3.53 9.17 11.01
CA ARG A 41 2.17 9.06 11.53
C ARG A 41 1.80 10.32 12.31
N LEU A 42 0.51 10.45 12.62
CA LEU A 42 0.02 11.48 13.56
C LEU A 42 0.64 11.35 14.95
N SER A 43 0.88 10.11 15.40
CA SER A 43 1.78 9.84 16.52
C SER A 43 3.22 10.04 16.04
N ASN A 44 4.17 10.32 16.92
CA ASN A 44 5.57 10.51 16.53
C ASN A 44 6.24 9.23 15.96
N SER A 45 5.45 8.21 15.63
CA SER A 45 5.92 6.98 15.00
C SER A 45 6.09 7.15 13.49
N GLU A 46 6.94 6.33 12.90
CA GLU A 46 7.25 6.35 11.48
C GLU A 46 7.07 4.96 10.89
N ASP A 47 6.59 4.92 9.64
CA ASP A 47 6.51 3.70 8.85
C ASP A 47 7.51 3.76 7.72
N ARG A 48 8.11 2.61 7.38
CA ARG A 48 8.87 2.46 6.15
C ARG A 48 8.00 1.74 5.13
N ILE A 49 7.77 2.40 4.01
CA ILE A 49 6.88 1.89 2.97
C ILE A 49 7.68 1.64 1.70
N PRO A 50 7.67 0.41 1.17
CA PRO A 50 8.34 0.11 -0.08
C PRO A 50 7.54 0.64 -1.27
N LEU A 51 8.23 1.36 -2.15
CA LEU A 51 7.67 1.85 -3.40
C LEU A 51 8.28 1.09 -4.57
N MET A 52 7.46 0.75 -5.56
CA MET A 52 7.90 0.23 -6.84
C MET A 52 7.80 1.35 -7.88
N ILE A 53 8.94 1.77 -8.42
CA ILE A 53 9.02 2.92 -9.31
C ILE A 53 9.65 2.53 -10.64
N SER A 54 9.03 2.95 -11.75
CA SER A 54 9.58 2.81 -13.08
C SER A 54 10.77 3.77 -13.28
N GLU A 55 11.80 3.30 -13.97
CA GLU A 55 12.94 4.13 -14.40
C GLU A 55 12.54 5.32 -15.27
N ARG A 56 11.32 5.30 -15.83
CA ARG A 56 10.78 6.42 -16.61
C ARG A 56 10.35 7.60 -15.76
N LEU A 57 10.04 7.35 -14.47
CA LEU A 57 9.55 8.39 -13.57
C LEU A 57 10.66 9.11 -12.81
N ILE A 58 11.81 8.46 -12.65
CA ILE A 58 12.91 8.98 -11.83
C ILE A 58 14.23 8.43 -12.35
N ASP A 59 15.30 9.21 -12.18
CA ASP A 59 16.65 8.76 -12.51
C ASP A 59 17.17 7.83 -11.41
N VAL A 60 17.10 6.51 -11.63
CA VAL A 60 17.47 5.51 -10.65
C VAL A 60 18.98 5.41 -10.39
N THR A 61 19.79 6.14 -11.19
CA THR A 61 21.25 6.21 -11.00
C THR A 61 21.68 7.25 -9.98
N ARG A 62 20.76 8.15 -9.58
CA ARG A 62 21.03 9.19 -8.59
C ARG A 62 20.62 8.75 -7.19
N ASP A 63 21.32 9.28 -6.19
CA ASP A 63 20.96 9.11 -4.79
C ASP A 63 20.06 10.27 -4.35
N TYR A 64 18.82 9.95 -3.96
CA TYR A 64 17.85 10.91 -3.47
C TYR A 64 17.61 10.78 -1.95
N THR A 65 18.44 10.03 -1.25
CA THR A 65 18.31 9.84 0.19
C THR A 65 18.25 11.20 0.91
N GLY A 66 17.23 11.37 1.74
CA GLY A 66 16.98 12.62 2.46
C GLY A 66 16.01 13.57 1.76
N GLU A 67 15.69 13.34 0.50
CA GLU A 67 14.70 14.15 -0.21
C GLU A 67 13.28 13.68 0.06
N TYR A 68 12.33 14.62 0.06
CA TYR A 68 10.91 14.36 0.29
C TYR A 68 10.17 14.26 -1.02
N ILE A 69 9.32 13.24 -1.13
CA ILE A 69 8.49 13.01 -2.30
C ILE A 69 7.03 12.79 -1.93
N MET A 70 6.15 13.15 -2.86
CA MET A 70 4.76 12.75 -2.86
C MET A 70 4.55 11.77 -4.00
N VAL A 71 3.91 10.64 -3.72
CA VAL A 71 3.59 9.63 -4.72
C VAL A 71 2.11 9.32 -4.73
N ASN A 72 1.57 9.10 -5.92
CA ASN A 72 0.25 8.55 -6.15
C ASN A 72 0.39 7.23 -6.88
N GLY A 73 -0.37 6.25 -6.46
CA GLY A 73 -0.29 4.93 -7.07
C GLY A 73 -1.33 3.96 -6.55
N GLN A 74 -0.98 2.70 -6.59
CA GLN A 74 -1.83 1.59 -6.17
C GLN A 74 -1.08 0.70 -5.20
N PHE A 75 -1.80 0.17 -4.24
CA PHE A 75 -1.25 -0.84 -3.35
C PHE A 75 -1.27 -2.19 -4.08
N ARG A 76 -0.13 -2.86 -4.15
CA ARG A 76 -0.01 -4.16 -4.84
C ARG A 76 0.63 -5.19 -3.97
N SER A 77 0.25 -6.44 -4.20
CA SER A 77 0.80 -7.60 -3.53
C SER A 77 1.33 -8.62 -4.54
N TYR A 78 2.37 -9.33 -4.16
CA TYR A 78 2.82 -10.51 -4.88
C TYR A 78 3.38 -11.54 -3.90
N ASN A 79 3.33 -12.80 -4.29
CA ASN A 79 3.92 -13.88 -3.51
C ASN A 79 5.37 -14.10 -3.94
N ARG A 80 6.29 -13.96 -2.99
CA ARG A 80 7.69 -14.26 -3.19
C ARG A 80 7.95 -15.71 -2.78
N HIS A 81 8.46 -16.51 -3.71
CA HIS A 81 8.87 -17.87 -3.43
C HIS A 81 10.24 -17.87 -2.75
N GLU A 82 10.25 -18.16 -1.45
CA GLU A 82 11.46 -18.46 -0.69
C GLU A 82 11.55 -19.98 -0.49
N GLU A 83 12.76 -20.51 -0.24
CA GLU A 83 13.06 -21.94 -0.24
C GLU A 83 12.10 -22.85 0.54
N GLN A 84 11.34 -22.34 1.49
CA GLN A 84 10.37 -23.11 2.29
C GLN A 84 9.04 -22.39 2.55
N LYS A 85 8.86 -21.17 2.09
CA LYS A 85 7.66 -20.37 2.37
C LYS A 85 7.31 -19.45 1.21
N ASN A 86 6.01 -19.32 0.96
CA ASN A 86 5.50 -18.21 0.17
C ASN A 86 5.30 -17.00 1.08
N ARG A 87 5.99 -15.92 0.79
CA ARG A 87 5.85 -14.67 1.52
C ARG A 87 5.06 -13.67 0.69
N LEU A 88 4.00 -13.13 1.29
CA LEU A 88 3.26 -12.02 0.69
C LEU A 88 4.07 -10.74 0.83
N VAL A 89 4.41 -10.12 -0.29
CA VAL A 89 5.13 -8.84 -0.33
C VAL A 89 4.16 -7.77 -0.80
N LEU A 90 4.10 -6.68 -0.03
CA LEU A 90 3.27 -5.52 -0.32
C LEU A 90 4.14 -4.35 -0.74
N SER A 91 3.69 -3.60 -1.74
CA SER A 91 4.37 -2.38 -2.16
C SER A 91 3.37 -1.39 -2.76
N VAL A 92 3.78 -0.13 -2.81
CA VAL A 92 3.03 0.90 -3.54
C VAL A 92 3.59 0.99 -4.94
N PHE A 93 2.80 0.64 -5.93
CA PHE A 93 3.15 0.82 -7.33
C PHE A 93 2.90 2.27 -7.72
N VAL A 94 3.97 3.01 -7.95
CA VAL A 94 3.92 4.45 -8.19
C VAL A 94 3.52 4.74 -9.61
N ARG A 95 2.49 5.57 -9.80
CA ARG A 95 2.06 6.09 -11.10
C ARG A 95 2.57 7.49 -11.36
N GLU A 96 2.57 8.32 -10.32
CA GLU A 96 3.00 9.70 -10.37
C GLU A 96 3.83 10.02 -9.15
N LEU A 97 4.86 10.82 -9.31
CA LEU A 97 5.64 11.33 -8.20
C LEU A 97 6.05 12.76 -8.45
N GLU A 98 6.20 13.52 -7.37
CA GLU A 98 6.82 14.84 -7.40
C GLU A 98 7.66 15.04 -6.15
N PHE A 99 8.73 15.82 -6.28
CA PHE A 99 9.53 16.22 -5.13
C PHE A 99 8.85 17.38 -4.41
N ILE A 100 8.86 17.35 -3.09
CA ILE A 100 8.27 18.37 -2.22
C ILE A 100 9.36 18.97 -1.34
N ASP A 101 9.26 20.27 -1.08
CA ASP A 101 10.32 21.01 -0.38
C ASP A 101 10.23 20.89 1.14
N GLU A 102 9.09 20.50 1.66
CA GLU A 102 8.83 20.51 3.10
C GLU A 102 8.29 19.17 3.60
N GLU A 103 8.68 18.86 4.82
CA GLU A 103 8.07 17.80 5.59
C GLU A 103 6.64 18.19 5.95
N LEU A 104 5.68 17.44 5.46
CA LEU A 104 4.29 17.71 5.70
C LEU A 104 3.79 17.14 7.03
N ASP A 105 2.77 17.83 7.57
CA ASP A 105 2.02 17.37 8.73
C ASP A 105 1.56 15.92 8.57
N GLY A 106 1.79 15.08 9.58
CA GLY A 106 1.46 13.67 9.59
C GLY A 106 0.01 13.33 9.27
N ALA A 107 -0.90 14.30 9.32
CA ALA A 107 -2.30 14.12 8.93
C ALA A 107 -2.49 13.90 7.41
N LYS A 108 -1.52 14.30 6.59
CA LYS A 108 -1.64 14.30 5.11
C LYS A 108 -0.67 13.35 4.43
N THR A 109 0.12 12.60 5.19
CA THR A 109 1.23 11.82 4.65
C THR A 109 0.85 10.47 4.08
N ASN A 110 -0.36 9.98 4.39
CA ASN A 110 -0.75 8.62 4.02
C ASN A 110 -2.27 8.51 3.90
N HIS A 111 -2.76 8.32 2.69
CA HIS A 111 -4.17 8.10 2.39
C HIS A 111 -4.33 6.92 1.47
N ILE A 112 -5.17 5.97 1.87
CA ILE A 112 -5.44 4.76 1.10
C ILE A 112 -6.94 4.59 0.94
N LEU A 113 -7.38 4.40 -0.30
CA LEU A 113 -8.74 4.00 -0.65
C LEU A 113 -8.66 2.66 -1.37
N LEU A 114 -9.33 1.65 -0.82
CA LEU A 114 -9.43 0.32 -1.41
C LEU A 114 -10.88 -0.10 -1.53
N GLU A 115 -11.24 -0.66 -2.67
CA GLU A 115 -12.49 -1.37 -2.87
C GLU A 115 -12.19 -2.80 -3.30
N GLY A 116 -12.81 -3.74 -2.64
CA GLY A 116 -12.56 -5.14 -2.94
C GLY A 116 -13.52 -6.07 -2.23
N TYR A 117 -13.14 -7.33 -2.18
CA TYR A 117 -13.97 -8.40 -1.64
C TYR A 117 -13.28 -9.09 -0.48
N ILE A 118 -14.06 -9.39 0.55
CA ILE A 118 -13.57 -10.18 1.69
C ILE A 118 -13.27 -11.59 1.18
N CYS A 119 -12.02 -12.04 1.31
CA CYS A 119 -11.61 -13.36 0.83
C CYS A 119 -11.31 -14.37 1.94
N LYS A 120 -11.30 -13.94 3.19
CA LYS A 120 -11.26 -14.80 4.38
C LYS A 120 -12.20 -14.23 5.42
N LYS A 121 -12.79 -15.10 6.24
CA LYS A 121 -13.60 -14.65 7.36
C LYS A 121 -12.74 -13.74 8.26
N PRO A 122 -13.22 -12.52 8.61
CA PRO A 122 -12.47 -11.63 9.49
C PRO A 122 -12.19 -12.26 10.85
N ILE A 123 -10.99 -12.00 11.38
CA ILE A 123 -10.60 -12.49 12.71
C ILE A 123 -10.71 -11.34 13.69
N TYR A 124 -11.66 -11.43 14.60
CA TYR A 124 -11.85 -10.48 15.68
C TYR A 124 -11.04 -10.90 16.91
N ARG A 125 -10.35 -9.94 17.51
CA ARG A 125 -9.59 -10.15 18.74
C ARG A 125 -9.58 -8.89 19.59
N LYS A 126 -9.37 -9.06 20.90
CA LYS A 126 -9.08 -7.95 21.81
C LYS A 126 -7.64 -8.01 22.25
N THR A 127 -6.99 -6.84 22.30
CA THR A 127 -5.66 -6.72 22.87
C THR A 127 -5.73 -6.83 24.40
N PRO A 128 -4.61 -7.11 25.11
CA PRO A 128 -4.57 -7.12 26.58
C PRO A 128 -5.05 -5.81 27.21
N LEU A 129 -4.94 -4.70 26.51
CA LEU A 129 -5.42 -3.39 26.95
C LEU A 129 -6.89 -3.11 26.60
N GLY A 130 -7.62 -4.13 26.08
CA GLY A 130 -9.04 -4.02 25.77
C GLY A 130 -9.37 -3.37 24.42
N ARG A 131 -8.39 -3.12 23.55
CA ARG A 131 -8.66 -2.62 22.20
C ARG A 131 -9.20 -3.70 21.29
N GLU A 132 -10.24 -3.38 20.56
CA GLU A 132 -10.83 -4.29 19.59
C GLU A 132 -10.10 -4.17 18.25
N ILE A 133 -9.76 -5.33 17.66
CA ILE A 133 -9.08 -5.43 16.37
C ILE A 133 -9.79 -6.46 15.51
N ALA A 134 -9.95 -6.17 14.23
CA ALA A 134 -10.36 -7.15 13.24
C ALA A 134 -9.31 -7.21 12.12
N ASP A 135 -8.82 -8.41 11.85
CA ASP A 135 -7.92 -8.67 10.74
C ASP A 135 -8.73 -9.09 9.52
N LEU A 136 -8.58 -8.35 8.42
CA LEU A 136 -9.25 -8.61 7.15
C LEU A 136 -8.22 -8.96 6.08
N LEU A 137 -8.63 -9.78 5.14
CA LEU A 137 -7.89 -9.94 3.89
C LEU A 137 -8.81 -9.53 2.73
N LEU A 138 -8.41 -8.49 2.02
CA LEU A 138 -9.18 -7.90 0.95
C LEU A 138 -8.59 -8.27 -0.39
N ALA A 139 -9.42 -8.81 -1.29
CA ALA A 139 -9.04 -9.05 -2.67
C ALA A 139 -9.45 -7.82 -3.50
N VAL A 140 -8.46 -7.12 -4.04
CA VAL A 140 -8.66 -5.95 -4.88
C VAL A 140 -8.35 -6.31 -6.32
N ASN A 141 -9.35 -6.26 -7.18
CA ASN A 141 -9.22 -6.69 -8.57
C ASN A 141 -8.46 -5.66 -9.40
N ARG A 142 -7.48 -6.12 -10.16
CA ARG A 142 -6.85 -5.34 -11.22
C ARG A 142 -7.62 -5.52 -12.52
N PRO A 143 -7.49 -4.56 -13.47
CA PRO A 143 -7.85 -4.84 -14.86
C PRO A 143 -7.13 -6.11 -15.33
N TYR A 144 -7.74 -6.85 -16.23
CA TYR A 144 -7.17 -8.05 -16.88
C TYR A 144 -7.05 -9.31 -15.99
N GLY A 145 -7.90 -9.44 -14.97
CA GLY A 145 -8.10 -10.70 -14.26
C GLY A 145 -7.10 -11.03 -13.16
N LYS A 146 -6.26 -10.10 -12.76
CA LYS A 146 -5.40 -10.25 -11.59
C LYS A 146 -6.01 -9.60 -10.36
N SER A 147 -5.66 -10.09 -9.18
CA SER A 147 -6.08 -9.52 -7.91
C SER A 147 -4.89 -9.30 -6.99
N ASP A 148 -4.96 -8.23 -6.23
CA ASP A 148 -4.05 -7.99 -5.12
C ASP A 148 -4.72 -8.39 -3.82
N TYR A 149 -3.99 -9.09 -2.96
CA TYR A 149 -4.49 -9.52 -1.65
C TYR A 149 -3.85 -8.64 -0.59
N ILE A 150 -4.67 -7.80 0.04
CA ILE A 150 -4.18 -6.78 0.96
C ILE A 150 -4.70 -7.03 2.36
N PRO A 151 -3.82 -7.38 3.32
CA PRO A 151 -4.20 -7.48 4.73
C PRO A 151 -4.54 -6.09 5.27
N CYS A 152 -5.65 -6.00 5.97
CA CYS A 152 -6.13 -4.76 6.58
C CYS A 152 -6.44 -4.99 8.04
N ILE A 153 -6.18 -3.98 8.86
CA ILE A 153 -6.48 -4.01 10.29
C ILE A 153 -7.49 -2.92 10.59
N CYS A 154 -8.61 -3.32 11.18
CA CYS A 154 -9.63 -2.39 11.67
C CYS A 154 -9.58 -2.29 13.19
N TRP A 155 -9.86 -1.10 13.71
CA TRP A 155 -9.80 -0.81 15.15
C TRP A 155 -11.14 -0.32 15.68
N GLY A 156 -11.44 -0.66 16.92
CA GLY A 156 -12.59 -0.14 17.65
C GLY A 156 -13.94 -0.50 17.02
N ARG A 157 -14.76 0.51 16.76
CA ARG A 157 -16.08 0.30 16.14
C ARG A 157 -15.97 -0.34 14.76
N ASN A 158 -14.97 0.04 13.99
CA ASN A 158 -14.74 -0.54 12.68
C ASN A 158 -14.39 -2.02 12.78
N ALA A 159 -13.67 -2.42 13.82
CA ALA A 159 -13.39 -3.84 14.08
C ALA A 159 -14.67 -4.63 14.38
N ARG A 160 -15.57 -4.10 15.19
CA ARG A 160 -16.86 -4.75 15.47
C ARG A 160 -17.69 -4.90 14.21
N TYR A 161 -17.79 -3.83 13.45
CA TYR A 161 -18.55 -3.82 12.19
C TYR A 161 -17.95 -4.82 11.19
N ALA A 162 -16.63 -4.76 11.02
CA ALA A 162 -15.93 -5.62 10.08
C ALA A 162 -15.97 -7.10 10.47
N SER A 163 -16.05 -7.42 11.75
CA SER A 163 -16.14 -8.80 12.24
C SER A 163 -17.38 -9.55 11.74
N GLY A 164 -18.42 -8.81 11.33
CA GLY A 164 -19.64 -9.39 10.76
C GLY A 164 -19.60 -9.61 9.25
N PHE A 165 -18.54 -9.26 8.57
CA PHE A 165 -18.45 -9.48 7.13
C PHE A 165 -18.33 -10.96 6.79
N GLU A 166 -19.00 -11.33 5.70
CA GLU A 166 -18.93 -12.67 5.12
C GLU A 166 -17.94 -12.70 3.96
N VAL A 167 -17.39 -13.87 3.68
CA VAL A 167 -16.54 -14.08 2.49
C VAL A 167 -17.36 -13.77 1.24
N GLY A 168 -16.77 -12.97 0.34
CA GLY A 168 -17.41 -12.53 -0.90
C GLY A 168 -18.13 -11.19 -0.82
N GLU A 169 -18.27 -10.60 0.37
CA GLU A 169 -18.85 -9.25 0.49
C GLU A 169 -17.94 -8.20 -0.11
N HIS A 170 -18.55 -7.26 -0.83
CA HIS A 170 -17.87 -6.09 -1.39
C HIS A 170 -17.77 -4.99 -0.34
N VAL A 171 -16.58 -4.51 -0.08
CA VAL A 171 -16.32 -3.47 0.92
C VAL A 171 -15.44 -2.35 0.36
N GLN A 172 -15.62 -1.17 0.91
CA GLN A 172 -14.79 -0.02 0.65
C GLN A 172 -14.09 0.37 1.96
N LEU A 173 -12.78 0.54 1.88
CA LEU A 173 -11.95 0.94 3.02
C LEU A 173 -11.25 2.25 2.74
N LEU A 174 -11.31 3.14 3.73
CA LEU A 174 -10.49 4.35 3.80
C LEU A 174 -9.54 4.20 4.98
N GLY A 175 -8.25 4.43 4.75
CA GLY A 175 -7.27 4.26 5.81
C GLY A 175 -5.90 4.81 5.49
N ARG A 176 -4.94 4.28 6.17
CA ARG A 176 -3.53 4.62 6.07
C ARG A 176 -2.62 3.45 6.46
#